data_47c824ccd6edbfc3af7b4c953ed1361f
#
_entry.id   47c824ccd6edbfc3af7b4c953ed1361f
#
_cell.length_a   1.000
_cell.length_b   1.000
_cell.length_c   1.000
_cell.angle_alpha   90.00
_cell.angle_beta   90.00
_cell.angle_gamma   90.00
#
_symmetry.space_group_name_H-M   'P 1'
#
loop_
_entity.id
_entity.type
_entity.pdbx_description
1 polymer ?
#
loop_
_entity_poly.entity_id
_entity_poly.type
_entity_poly.pdbx_seq_one_letter_code
_entity_poly.pdbx_strand_id
1 'polypeptide(L)'
;MSARAHTQPRLVSTGAHTQPRVAIVAEFYPSQRDPVLGVWAHRQALAARDAGAEVRVLVLHRLVPSRASLTAGPGDAARALAALVREPRIQTRDGLTVAYVPYVSPPRDRAYPAWGAWAAPPLALALRALRRSFPFQLIHAHNAVPAGDAVRRARLEHPLVVSVHGGDVLYTAARSQAGADAVGSGLGAAALVLANSHGIAELAHARGAARTRVVHLGSDLPSARRGARRPRPDEQPPTLVTVAHLVARKRHADVLRAVAVLSQRHPTLRYVVIGDGPERISLEGLAARFGVAERIEFHGQLEPARAIELARRCTLFVMPSTDEAFGVAYIEAMAAGVPAIGCRGEPGPEEIAAAGDGFVLVPPGDIERLSQRIDELLSDPHRLREAGQRARETVAANFTWERCGEQTLEAYRQVLA
;
A
#
# COMPACT_ATOMS: atom_id res chain seq x y z
N MET A 1 -40.80 -1.24 -61.99
CA MET A 1 -40.59 -1.89 -60.67
C MET A 1 -39.37 -1.25 -60.02
N SER A 2 -39.61 -0.33 -59.11
CA SER A 2 -38.56 0.51 -58.50
C SER A 2 -38.06 -0.13 -57.19
N ALA A 3 -36.78 -0.43 -57.13
CA ALA A 3 -36.14 -0.95 -55.91
C ALA A 3 -35.78 0.23 -54.99
N ARG A 4 -36.45 0.27 -53.82
CA ARG A 4 -36.10 1.21 -52.74
C ARG A 4 -34.88 0.68 -52.00
N ALA A 5 -33.80 1.44 -52.03
CA ALA A 5 -32.63 1.25 -51.22
C ALA A 5 -32.94 1.61 -49.74
N HIS A 6 -32.84 0.65 -48.84
CA HIS A 6 -32.87 0.89 -47.39
C HIS A 6 -31.51 1.40 -46.95
N THR A 7 -31.46 2.72 -46.65
CA THR A 7 -30.34 3.36 -46.00
C THR A 7 -30.42 3.02 -44.47
N GLN A 8 -29.53 2.19 -43.96
CA GLN A 8 -29.33 1.99 -42.52
C GLN A 8 -28.76 3.28 -41.92
N PRO A 9 -29.25 3.75 -40.78
CA PRO A 9 -28.62 4.89 -40.10
C PRO A 9 -27.25 4.48 -39.52
N ARG A 10 -26.21 5.19 -39.94
CA ARG A 10 -24.90 5.14 -39.32
C ARG A 10 -25.06 5.54 -37.85
N LEU A 11 -24.79 4.61 -36.94
CA LEU A 11 -24.52 4.90 -35.54
C LEU A 11 -23.28 5.81 -35.46
N VAL A 12 -23.51 7.09 -35.27
CA VAL A 12 -22.47 8.06 -34.95
C VAL A 12 -22.07 7.82 -33.50
N SER A 13 -21.00 7.05 -33.32
CA SER A 13 -20.31 6.95 -32.02
C SER A 13 -19.52 8.26 -31.82
N THR A 14 -20.16 9.28 -31.26
CA THR A 14 -19.49 10.52 -30.80
C THR A 14 -19.54 10.58 -29.29
N GLY A 15 -18.74 9.76 -28.64
CA GLY A 15 -18.29 9.97 -27.28
C GLY A 15 -16.78 10.15 -27.33
N ALA A 16 -16.30 11.37 -27.57
CA ALA A 16 -14.93 11.71 -27.23
C ALA A 16 -14.80 11.48 -25.72
N HIS A 17 -14.18 10.38 -25.32
CA HIS A 17 -13.89 10.09 -23.91
C HIS A 17 -12.91 11.17 -23.43
N THR A 18 -13.46 12.28 -22.93
CA THR A 18 -12.65 13.33 -22.27
C THR A 18 -11.90 12.68 -21.12
N GLN A 19 -10.58 12.92 -21.07
CA GLN A 19 -9.73 12.41 -19.99
C GLN A 19 -10.28 12.92 -18.64
N PRO A 20 -10.61 12.04 -17.67
CA PRO A 20 -11.06 12.48 -16.36
C PRO A 20 -10.01 13.34 -15.67
N ARG A 21 -10.41 14.52 -15.21
CA ARG A 21 -9.58 15.41 -14.38
C ARG A 21 -9.89 15.16 -12.92
N VAL A 22 -8.87 14.74 -12.15
CA VAL A 22 -9.01 14.20 -10.80
C VAL A 22 -8.16 14.99 -9.81
N ALA A 23 -8.78 15.47 -8.73
CA ALA A 23 -8.06 15.98 -7.56
C ALA A 23 -7.88 14.84 -6.57
N ILE A 24 -6.64 14.38 -6.36
CA ILE A 24 -6.33 13.37 -5.34
C ILE A 24 -6.06 14.06 -4.01
N VAL A 25 -6.62 13.54 -2.92
CA VAL A 25 -6.39 14.01 -1.55
C VAL A 25 -5.83 12.86 -0.71
N ALA A 26 -4.66 13.03 -0.11
CA ALA A 26 -4.01 12.00 0.70
C ALA A 26 -3.42 12.58 1.99
N GLU A 27 -3.47 11.81 3.11
CA GLU A 27 -2.69 12.09 4.32
C GLU A 27 -1.27 11.53 4.18
N PHE A 28 -1.20 10.26 3.77
CA PHE A 28 0.06 9.57 3.57
C PHE A 28 0.50 9.73 2.12
N TYR A 29 1.64 10.35 1.93
CA TYR A 29 2.23 10.57 0.62
C TYR A 29 3.74 10.73 0.75
N PRO A 30 4.57 10.21 -0.19
CA PRO A 30 6.01 10.28 -0.07
C PRO A 30 6.51 11.73 -0.04
N SER A 31 7.41 12.02 0.88
CA SER A 31 8.09 13.32 0.99
C SER A 31 9.60 13.16 0.85
N GLN A 32 10.34 14.26 0.89
CA GLN A 32 11.81 14.19 0.92
C GLN A 32 12.33 13.58 2.22
N ARG A 33 11.56 13.68 3.33
CA ARG A 33 11.93 13.18 4.64
C ARG A 33 11.55 11.73 4.87
N ASP A 34 10.44 11.33 4.28
CA ASP A 34 9.95 9.95 4.35
C ASP A 34 9.51 9.51 2.95
N PRO A 35 10.42 8.90 2.18
CA PRO A 35 10.14 8.46 0.82
C PRO A 35 9.25 7.21 0.77
N VAL A 36 9.03 6.54 1.91
CA VAL A 36 8.27 5.28 2.01
C VAL A 36 6.81 5.52 2.36
N LEU A 37 6.53 6.57 3.16
CA LEU A 37 5.19 6.85 3.65
C LEU A 37 4.21 7.15 2.51
N GLY A 38 3.20 6.31 2.34
CA GLY A 38 2.14 6.53 1.34
C GLY A 38 2.57 6.28 -0.11
N VAL A 39 3.64 5.51 -0.33
CA VAL A 39 4.09 5.12 -1.68
C VAL A 39 2.95 4.54 -2.51
N TRP A 40 2.06 3.77 -1.92
CA TRP A 40 0.89 3.19 -2.62
C TRP A 40 -0.05 4.25 -3.20
N ALA A 41 -0.31 5.35 -2.48
CA ALA A 41 -1.15 6.44 -2.97
C ALA A 41 -0.50 7.18 -4.14
N HIS A 42 0.81 7.42 -4.06
CA HIS A 42 1.59 7.99 -5.13
C HIS A 42 1.61 7.10 -6.37
N ARG A 43 1.89 5.81 -6.20
CA ARG A 43 1.93 4.84 -7.29
C ARG A 43 0.56 4.66 -7.98
N GLN A 44 -0.53 4.64 -7.22
CA GLN A 44 -1.89 4.59 -7.79
C GLN A 44 -2.22 5.89 -8.55
N ALA A 45 -1.77 7.06 -8.07
CA ALA A 45 -1.92 8.32 -8.77
C ALA A 45 -1.16 8.34 -10.11
N LEU A 46 0.08 7.84 -10.12
CA LEU A 46 0.87 7.65 -11.34
C LEU A 46 0.19 6.69 -12.31
N ALA A 47 -0.25 5.54 -11.81
CA ALA A 47 -0.92 4.52 -12.61
C ALA A 47 -2.20 5.04 -13.26
N ALA A 48 -3.02 5.80 -12.52
CA ALA A 48 -4.22 6.44 -13.07
C ALA A 48 -3.89 7.49 -14.14
N ARG A 49 -2.81 8.28 -13.95
CA ARG A 49 -2.30 9.23 -14.97
C ARG A 49 -1.85 8.48 -16.22
N ASP A 50 -1.05 7.46 -16.06
CA ASP A 50 -0.47 6.69 -17.17
C ASP A 50 -1.55 5.93 -17.95
N ALA A 51 -2.65 5.56 -17.30
CA ALA A 51 -3.85 5.02 -17.93
C ALA A 51 -4.71 6.08 -18.66
N GLY A 52 -4.45 7.39 -18.45
CA GLY A 52 -5.10 8.48 -19.19
C GLY A 52 -5.94 9.46 -18.36
N ALA A 53 -5.83 9.49 -17.04
CA ALA A 53 -6.42 10.54 -16.23
C ALA A 53 -5.48 11.75 -16.12
N GLU A 54 -6.03 12.95 -16.05
CA GLU A 54 -5.27 14.12 -15.60
C GLU A 54 -5.36 14.23 -14.08
N VAL A 55 -4.22 14.28 -13.40
CA VAL A 55 -4.15 14.18 -11.94
C VAL A 55 -3.42 15.36 -11.32
N ARG A 56 -3.98 15.90 -10.22
CA ARG A 56 -3.29 16.82 -9.29
C ARG A 56 -3.46 16.30 -7.88
N VAL A 57 -2.40 16.40 -7.07
CA VAL A 57 -2.38 15.81 -5.73
C VAL A 57 -2.36 16.90 -4.67
N LEU A 58 -3.22 16.78 -3.67
CA LEU A 58 -3.25 17.59 -2.45
C LEU A 58 -2.91 16.70 -1.27
N VAL A 59 -1.83 16.99 -0.58
CA VAL A 59 -1.39 16.24 0.61
C VAL A 59 -1.79 17.00 1.87
N LEU A 60 -2.51 16.35 2.76
CA LEU A 60 -2.85 16.91 4.07
C LEU A 60 -1.59 16.95 4.94
N HIS A 61 -0.98 18.12 5.07
CA HIS A 61 0.29 18.32 5.76
C HIS A 61 0.09 18.82 7.18
N ARG A 62 0.23 17.94 8.16
CA ARG A 62 0.03 18.28 9.57
C ARG A 62 1.23 19.04 10.13
N LEU A 63 1.03 20.30 10.51
CA LEU A 63 2.06 21.19 11.11
C LEU A 63 2.19 20.99 12.63
N VAL A 64 2.35 19.74 13.09
CA VAL A 64 2.57 19.44 14.51
C VAL A 64 3.76 18.48 14.61
N PRO A 65 4.80 18.83 15.38
CA PRO A 65 5.95 17.97 15.61
C PRO A 65 5.56 16.59 16.16
N SER A 66 6.40 15.60 15.93
CA SER A 66 6.22 14.27 16.48
C SER A 66 6.25 14.29 18.02
N ARG A 67 5.62 13.30 18.67
CA ARG A 67 5.68 13.18 20.14
C ARG A 67 7.13 13.06 20.62
N ALA A 68 7.97 12.32 19.91
CA ALA A 68 9.39 12.20 20.24
C ALA A 68 10.09 13.58 20.24
N SER A 69 9.87 14.42 19.23
CA SER A 69 10.42 15.77 19.18
C SER A 69 9.88 16.67 20.30
N LEU A 70 8.61 16.51 20.68
CA LEU A 70 7.98 17.28 21.77
C LEU A 70 8.52 16.86 23.14
N THR A 71 8.83 15.57 23.35
CA THR A 71 9.37 15.05 24.61
C THR A 71 10.87 15.23 24.75
N ALA A 72 11.61 15.38 23.63
CA ALA A 72 13.05 15.63 23.65
C ALA A 72 13.44 17.04 24.11
N GLY A 73 12.51 18.01 24.04
CA GLY A 73 12.69 19.35 24.58
C GLY A 73 12.22 20.47 23.64
N PRO A 74 12.12 21.72 24.15
CA PRO A 74 11.61 22.86 23.37
C PRO A 74 12.43 23.16 22.10
N GLY A 75 13.77 22.98 22.16
CA GLY A 75 14.65 23.16 21.00
C GLY A 75 14.41 22.15 19.89
N ASP A 76 14.16 20.89 20.25
CA ASP A 76 13.84 19.83 19.27
C ASP A 76 12.46 20.03 18.67
N ALA A 77 11.49 20.41 19.48
CA ALA A 77 10.16 20.77 19.03
C ALA A 77 10.18 21.95 18.04
N ALA A 78 10.94 23.00 18.36
CA ALA A 78 11.10 24.18 17.51
C ALA A 78 11.79 23.83 16.17
N ARG A 79 12.87 23.03 16.22
CA ARG A 79 13.55 22.55 15.00
C ARG A 79 12.62 21.70 14.12
N ALA A 80 11.87 20.79 14.73
CA ALA A 80 10.91 19.95 14.02
C ALA A 80 9.80 20.78 13.38
N LEU A 81 9.24 21.76 14.08
CA LEU A 81 8.23 22.66 13.54
C LEU A 81 8.79 23.53 12.41
N ALA A 82 9.96 24.13 12.58
CA ALA A 82 10.62 24.92 11.55
C ALA A 82 10.86 24.09 10.29
N ALA A 83 11.21 22.82 10.45
CA ALA A 83 11.40 21.90 9.38
C ALA A 83 10.09 21.57 8.64
N LEU A 84 8.96 21.39 9.34
CA LEU A 84 7.63 21.19 8.73
C LEU A 84 7.17 22.44 7.95
N VAL A 85 7.40 23.63 8.49
CA VAL A 85 7.00 24.90 7.84
C VAL A 85 7.84 25.21 6.59
N ARG A 86 9.11 24.78 6.56
CA ARG A 86 10.02 24.98 5.43
C ARG A 86 9.77 24.04 4.26
N GLU A 87 8.95 23.02 4.42
CA GLU A 87 8.63 22.11 3.32
C GLU A 87 7.96 22.87 2.17
N PRO A 88 8.40 22.71 0.91
CA PRO A 88 7.82 23.42 -0.22
C PRO A 88 6.32 23.12 -0.31
N ARG A 89 5.51 24.18 -0.47
CA ARG A 89 4.05 24.03 -0.58
C ARG A 89 3.60 23.36 -1.87
N ILE A 90 4.40 23.42 -2.91
CA ILE A 90 4.13 22.77 -4.21
C ILE A 90 5.44 22.15 -4.69
N GLN A 91 5.35 20.90 -5.12
CA GLN A 91 6.47 20.14 -5.68
C GLN A 91 6.01 19.40 -6.94
N THR A 92 6.96 19.09 -7.82
CA THR A 92 6.74 18.12 -8.90
C THR A 92 7.44 16.81 -8.49
N ARG A 93 6.68 15.72 -8.44
CA ARG A 93 7.21 14.39 -8.16
C ARG A 93 6.77 13.44 -9.27
N ASP A 94 7.73 12.83 -9.95
CA ASP A 94 7.51 11.91 -11.07
C ASP A 94 6.48 12.45 -12.11
N GLY A 95 6.57 13.75 -12.38
CA GLY A 95 5.68 14.46 -13.30
C GLY A 95 4.30 14.82 -12.74
N LEU A 96 3.97 14.45 -11.50
CA LEU A 96 2.76 14.91 -10.82
C LEU A 96 3.01 16.21 -10.05
N THR A 97 2.08 17.15 -10.17
CA THR A 97 2.04 18.33 -9.29
C THR A 97 1.41 17.94 -7.97
N VAL A 98 2.17 18.12 -6.88
CA VAL A 98 1.80 17.80 -5.51
C VAL A 98 1.79 19.09 -4.70
N ALA A 99 0.64 19.45 -4.13
CA ALA A 99 0.50 20.61 -3.25
C ALA A 99 0.23 20.17 -1.81
N TYR A 100 0.97 20.73 -0.86
CA TYR A 100 0.82 20.43 0.57
C TYR A 100 -0.14 21.43 1.21
N VAL A 101 -1.22 20.89 1.79
CA VAL A 101 -2.28 21.66 2.46
C VAL A 101 -2.01 21.64 3.96
N PRO A 102 -1.47 22.73 4.55
CA PRO A 102 -1.12 22.75 5.95
C PRO A 102 -2.36 22.77 6.84
N TYR A 103 -2.34 21.98 7.92
CA TYR A 103 -3.35 22.03 8.98
C TYR A 103 -2.73 21.69 10.33
N VAL A 104 -3.43 22.02 11.40
CA VAL A 104 -3.09 21.64 12.77
C VAL A 104 -4.20 20.78 13.35
N SER A 105 -3.84 19.85 14.23
CA SER A 105 -4.81 18.99 14.90
C SER A 105 -4.26 18.50 16.23
N PRO A 106 -5.11 18.07 17.17
CA PRO A 106 -4.66 17.41 18.40
C PRO A 106 -3.84 16.14 18.11
N PRO A 107 -3.17 15.57 19.12
CA PRO A 107 -2.38 14.35 18.98
C PRO A 107 -3.18 13.17 18.40
N ARG A 108 -2.49 12.32 17.61
CA ARG A 108 -3.10 11.21 16.87
C ARG A 108 -3.76 10.18 17.79
N ASP A 109 -3.13 9.85 18.89
CA ASP A 109 -3.59 8.87 19.87
C ASP A 109 -4.95 9.21 20.48
N ARG A 110 -5.29 10.51 20.55
CA ARG A 110 -6.51 11.03 21.19
C ARG A 110 -7.60 11.44 20.21
N ALA A 111 -7.23 11.92 19.03
CA ALA A 111 -8.17 12.65 18.18
C ALA A 111 -8.10 12.31 16.70
N TYR A 112 -7.44 11.22 16.30
CA TYR A 112 -7.29 10.87 14.90
C TYR A 112 -8.63 10.78 14.13
N PRO A 113 -9.71 10.21 14.68
CA PRO A 113 -11.01 10.21 14.02
C PRO A 113 -11.57 11.61 13.69
N ALA A 114 -11.18 12.62 14.45
CA ALA A 114 -11.62 14.00 14.24
C ALA A 114 -10.73 14.82 13.28
N TRP A 115 -9.61 14.27 12.81
CA TRP A 115 -8.64 15.04 12.00
C TRP A 115 -9.24 15.54 10.67
N GLY A 116 -10.24 14.85 10.13
CA GLY A 116 -10.98 15.34 8.97
C GLY A 116 -11.63 16.70 9.19
N ALA A 117 -12.17 16.94 10.39
CA ALA A 117 -12.76 18.24 10.74
C ALA A 117 -11.72 19.37 10.80
N TRP A 118 -10.51 19.08 11.29
CA TRP A 118 -9.40 20.04 11.35
C TRP A 118 -8.80 20.33 9.97
N ALA A 119 -8.73 19.32 9.10
CA ALA A 119 -8.19 19.45 7.76
C ALA A 119 -9.17 20.06 6.75
N ALA A 120 -10.49 19.96 7.00
CA ALA A 120 -11.52 20.38 6.05
C ALA A 120 -11.48 21.87 5.66
N PRO A 121 -11.35 22.85 6.57
CA PRO A 121 -11.34 24.25 6.17
C PRO A 121 -10.17 24.62 5.23
N PRO A 122 -8.90 24.31 5.55
CA PRO A 122 -7.79 24.60 4.65
C PRO A 122 -7.88 23.77 3.34
N LEU A 123 -8.35 22.53 3.40
CA LEU A 123 -8.57 21.71 2.20
C LEU A 123 -9.64 22.32 1.28
N ALA A 124 -10.75 22.80 1.83
CA ALA A 124 -11.80 23.45 1.04
C ALA A 124 -11.29 24.67 0.27
N LEU A 125 -10.43 25.49 0.91
CA LEU A 125 -9.79 26.62 0.25
C LEU A 125 -8.83 26.17 -0.85
N ALA A 126 -8.01 25.14 -0.58
CA ALA A 126 -7.07 24.60 -1.56
C ALA A 126 -7.79 23.99 -2.78
N LEU A 127 -8.86 23.22 -2.57
CA LEU A 127 -9.67 22.64 -3.64
C LEU A 127 -10.36 23.71 -4.50
N ARG A 128 -10.92 24.76 -3.87
CA ARG A 128 -11.51 25.89 -4.62
C ARG A 128 -10.46 26.66 -5.41
N ALA A 129 -9.25 26.86 -4.87
CA ALA A 129 -8.14 27.47 -5.58
C ALA A 129 -7.67 26.60 -6.76
N LEU A 130 -7.50 25.29 -6.52
CA LEU A 130 -7.12 24.33 -7.56
C LEU A 130 -8.13 24.34 -8.72
N ARG A 131 -9.43 24.36 -8.43
CA ARG A 131 -10.50 24.32 -9.44
C ARG A 131 -10.39 25.47 -10.48
N ARG A 132 -9.83 26.62 -10.10
CA ARG A 132 -9.66 27.77 -11.01
C ARG A 132 -8.66 27.51 -12.12
N SER A 133 -7.58 26.78 -11.83
CA SER A 133 -6.51 26.46 -12.78
C SER A 133 -6.62 25.03 -13.33
N PHE A 134 -7.27 24.13 -12.59
CA PHE A 134 -7.49 22.75 -12.94
C PHE A 134 -8.94 22.36 -12.59
N PRO A 135 -9.89 22.53 -13.52
CA PRO A 135 -11.31 22.25 -13.29
C PRO A 135 -11.55 20.73 -13.24
N PHE A 136 -11.19 20.12 -12.10
CA PHE A 136 -11.39 18.69 -11.85
C PHE A 136 -12.88 18.33 -11.81
N GLN A 137 -13.20 17.09 -12.14
CA GLN A 137 -14.56 16.55 -12.25
C GLN A 137 -14.93 15.67 -11.07
N LEU A 138 -13.95 15.06 -10.40
CA LEU A 138 -14.13 14.26 -9.20
C LEU A 138 -12.96 14.46 -8.23
N ILE A 139 -13.17 14.06 -6.98
CA ILE A 139 -12.14 14.05 -5.94
C ILE A 139 -11.92 12.59 -5.54
N HIS A 140 -10.65 12.15 -5.51
CA HIS A 140 -10.27 10.83 -5.04
C HIS A 140 -9.49 10.96 -3.73
N ALA A 141 -10.06 10.54 -2.62
CA ALA A 141 -9.42 10.55 -1.32
C ALA A 141 -8.76 9.20 -1.02
N HIS A 142 -7.51 9.21 -0.58
CA HIS A 142 -6.87 8.03 0.00
C HIS A 142 -7.11 8.02 1.50
N ASN A 143 -7.75 6.98 1.97
CA ASN A 143 -8.32 6.73 3.28
C ASN A 143 -9.61 7.53 3.57
N ALA A 144 -10.55 6.85 4.25
CA ALA A 144 -11.80 7.47 4.70
C ALA A 144 -11.53 8.56 5.74
N VAL A 145 -10.53 8.36 6.61
CA VAL A 145 -10.08 9.32 7.63
C VAL A 145 -8.57 9.52 7.50
N PRO A 146 -8.10 10.77 7.51
CA PRO A 146 -8.84 12.03 7.55
C PRO A 146 -9.29 12.54 6.18
N ALA A 147 -8.75 11.99 5.06
CA ALA A 147 -8.90 12.58 3.73
C ALA A 147 -10.37 12.57 3.25
N GLY A 148 -11.04 11.42 3.25
CA GLY A 148 -12.45 11.30 2.84
C GLY A 148 -13.37 12.16 3.69
N ASP A 149 -13.22 12.13 5.02
CA ASP A 149 -14.01 12.96 5.93
C ASP A 149 -13.75 14.47 5.74
N ALA A 150 -12.50 14.87 5.46
CA ALA A 150 -12.17 16.26 5.15
C ALA A 150 -12.82 16.72 3.85
N VAL A 151 -12.81 15.89 2.79
CA VAL A 151 -13.48 16.20 1.51
C VAL A 151 -14.99 16.31 1.72
N ARG A 152 -15.61 15.36 2.41
CA ARG A 152 -17.04 15.40 2.75
C ARG A 152 -17.42 16.71 3.46
N ARG A 153 -16.63 17.12 4.44
CA ARG A 153 -16.83 18.37 5.21
C ARG A 153 -16.55 19.63 4.41
N ALA A 154 -15.72 19.56 3.39
CA ALA A 154 -15.44 20.69 2.49
C ALA A 154 -16.67 21.08 1.64
N ARG A 155 -17.70 20.22 1.54
CA ARG A 155 -18.99 20.46 0.88
C ARG A 155 -18.83 20.99 -0.56
N LEU A 156 -18.00 20.32 -1.34
CA LEU A 156 -17.87 20.61 -2.78
C LEU A 156 -18.85 19.70 -3.55
N GLU A 157 -19.47 20.28 -4.59
CA GLU A 157 -20.39 19.56 -5.48
C GLU A 157 -19.64 18.71 -6.51
N HIS A 158 -18.82 17.79 -6.03
CA HIS A 158 -18.06 16.86 -6.88
C HIS A 158 -18.20 15.46 -6.30
N PRO A 159 -18.35 14.44 -7.14
CA PRO A 159 -18.37 13.07 -6.67
C PRO A 159 -17.05 12.73 -5.97
N LEU A 160 -17.17 12.00 -4.86
CA LEU A 160 -16.05 11.53 -4.04
C LEU A 160 -15.82 10.06 -4.32
N VAL A 161 -14.58 9.69 -4.67
CA VAL A 161 -14.07 8.32 -4.65
C VAL A 161 -13.17 8.18 -3.43
N VAL A 162 -13.24 7.07 -2.71
CA VAL A 162 -12.37 6.80 -1.56
C VAL A 162 -11.64 5.49 -1.76
N SER A 163 -10.29 5.50 -1.75
CA SER A 163 -9.50 4.29 -1.67
C SER A 163 -9.25 3.88 -0.22
N VAL A 164 -9.56 2.63 0.12
CA VAL A 164 -9.34 2.03 1.45
C VAL A 164 -8.17 1.06 1.38
N HIS A 165 -7.18 1.27 2.25
CA HIS A 165 -5.94 0.50 2.29
C HIS A 165 -5.81 -0.39 3.55
N GLY A 166 -6.92 -0.62 4.25
CA GLY A 166 -7.01 -1.43 5.47
C GLY A 166 -6.97 -0.62 6.76
N GLY A 167 -6.17 0.44 6.84
CA GLY A 167 -6.02 1.26 8.06
C GLY A 167 -7.31 1.80 8.64
N ASP A 168 -8.26 2.16 7.78
CA ASP A 168 -9.57 2.66 8.17
C ASP A 168 -10.43 1.57 8.84
N VAL A 169 -10.61 0.45 8.15
CA VAL A 169 -11.59 -0.58 8.51
C VAL A 169 -11.04 -1.58 9.54
N LEU A 170 -9.74 -1.90 9.49
CA LEU A 170 -9.08 -2.83 10.41
C LEU A 170 -8.70 -2.17 11.74
N TYR A 171 -8.34 -0.87 11.72
CA TYR A 171 -7.80 -0.22 12.92
C TYR A 171 -8.63 0.97 13.38
N THR A 172 -8.85 1.99 12.53
CA THR A 172 -9.50 3.23 12.96
C THR A 172 -10.92 2.98 13.42
N ALA A 173 -11.69 2.22 12.63
CA ALA A 173 -13.07 1.87 12.96
C ALA A 173 -13.19 0.85 14.11
N ALA A 174 -12.18 -0.01 14.30
CA ALA A 174 -12.21 -1.04 15.35
C ALA A 174 -11.83 -0.52 16.74
N ARG A 175 -11.09 0.62 16.82
CA ARG A 175 -10.55 1.12 18.09
C ARG A 175 -11.57 1.86 18.96
N SER A 176 -12.58 2.49 18.36
CA SER A 176 -13.55 3.30 19.11
C SER A 176 -14.80 3.58 18.29
N GLN A 177 -15.91 3.89 18.95
CA GLN A 177 -17.14 4.31 18.28
C GLN A 177 -16.92 5.58 17.44
N ALA A 178 -16.16 6.57 17.95
CA ALA A 178 -15.81 7.77 17.18
C ALA A 178 -15.02 7.43 15.90
N GLY A 179 -14.14 6.42 15.94
CA GLY A 179 -13.45 5.89 14.76
C GLY A 179 -14.41 5.25 13.78
N ALA A 180 -15.31 4.41 14.26
CA ALA A 180 -16.34 3.76 13.43
C ALA A 180 -17.24 4.80 12.74
N ASP A 181 -17.71 5.80 13.48
CA ASP A 181 -18.57 6.88 12.97
C ASP A 181 -17.87 7.75 11.93
N ALA A 182 -16.61 8.10 12.17
CA ALA A 182 -15.82 8.90 11.24
C ALA A 182 -15.53 8.14 9.92
N VAL A 183 -15.13 6.86 10.02
CA VAL A 183 -14.92 5.99 8.86
C VAL A 183 -16.23 5.79 8.11
N GLY A 184 -17.31 5.42 8.80
CA GLY A 184 -18.64 5.23 8.21
C GLY A 184 -19.15 6.48 7.49
N SER A 185 -18.96 7.67 8.10
CA SER A 185 -19.32 8.95 7.47
C SER A 185 -18.51 9.24 6.21
N GLY A 186 -17.21 8.93 6.22
CA GLY A 186 -16.33 9.11 5.06
C GLY A 186 -16.70 8.15 3.92
N LEU A 187 -16.95 6.87 4.23
CA LEU A 187 -17.34 5.85 3.26
C LEU A 187 -18.74 6.06 2.71
N GLY A 188 -19.71 6.40 3.57
CA GLY A 188 -21.10 6.65 3.17
C GLY A 188 -21.28 7.88 2.27
N ALA A 189 -20.34 8.83 2.33
CA ALA A 189 -20.34 10.00 1.44
C ALA A 189 -19.71 9.72 0.07
N ALA A 190 -19.03 8.57 -0.11
CA ALA A 190 -18.38 8.24 -1.35
C ALA A 190 -19.36 7.74 -2.41
N ALA A 191 -19.26 8.25 -3.63
CA ALA A 191 -19.99 7.71 -4.79
C ALA A 191 -19.49 6.30 -5.14
N LEU A 192 -18.22 6.01 -4.85
CA LEU A 192 -17.60 4.71 -5.02
C LEU A 192 -16.40 4.56 -4.06
N VAL A 193 -16.29 3.39 -3.42
CA VAL A 193 -15.14 3.03 -2.59
C VAL A 193 -14.29 2.01 -3.33
N LEU A 194 -12.99 2.30 -3.49
CA LEU A 194 -12.01 1.38 -4.06
C LEU A 194 -11.32 0.64 -2.91
N ALA A 195 -11.41 -0.67 -2.91
CA ALA A 195 -10.75 -1.53 -1.94
C ALA A 195 -9.62 -2.30 -2.60
N ASN A 196 -8.53 -2.55 -1.88
CA ASN A 196 -7.38 -3.26 -2.41
C ASN A 196 -7.49 -4.80 -2.37
N SER A 197 -8.58 -5.33 -1.79
CA SER A 197 -8.93 -6.75 -1.81
C SER A 197 -10.43 -6.94 -1.58
N HIS A 198 -10.97 -8.13 -1.88
CA HIS A 198 -12.39 -8.44 -1.64
C HIS A 198 -12.75 -8.36 -0.16
N GLY A 199 -11.90 -8.90 0.74
CA GLY A 199 -12.17 -8.81 2.17
C GLY A 199 -12.18 -7.38 2.71
N ILE A 200 -11.36 -6.47 2.16
CA ILE A 200 -11.42 -5.05 2.50
C ILE A 200 -12.68 -4.38 1.90
N ALA A 201 -13.13 -4.81 0.72
CA ALA A 201 -14.39 -4.32 0.15
C ALA A 201 -15.61 -4.71 1.02
N GLU A 202 -15.65 -5.94 1.51
CA GLU A 202 -16.69 -6.43 2.44
C GLU A 202 -16.68 -5.63 3.75
N LEU A 203 -15.50 -5.42 4.34
CA LEU A 203 -15.35 -4.61 5.55
C LEU A 203 -15.77 -3.16 5.32
N ALA A 204 -15.45 -2.57 4.17
CA ALA A 204 -15.87 -1.22 3.82
C ALA A 204 -17.40 -1.13 3.66
N HIS A 205 -18.01 -2.13 3.02
CA HIS A 205 -19.46 -2.24 2.90
C HIS A 205 -20.14 -2.34 4.26
N ALA A 206 -19.64 -3.21 5.14
CA ALA A 206 -20.12 -3.35 6.52
C ALA A 206 -19.97 -2.06 7.35
N ARG A 207 -19.12 -1.13 6.92
CA ARG A 207 -18.90 0.19 7.55
C ARG A 207 -19.62 1.34 6.83
N GLY A 208 -20.54 1.04 5.91
CA GLY A 208 -21.43 2.05 5.30
C GLY A 208 -21.05 2.49 3.88
N ALA A 209 -20.10 1.84 3.21
CA ALA A 209 -19.88 2.06 1.79
C ALA A 209 -21.08 1.54 0.98
N ALA A 210 -21.77 2.41 0.24
CA ALA A 210 -22.94 2.02 -0.58
C ALA A 210 -22.51 1.22 -1.82
N ARG A 211 -21.36 1.56 -2.40
CA ARG A 211 -20.80 0.92 -3.60
C ARG A 211 -19.30 0.70 -3.40
N THR A 212 -18.86 -0.52 -3.63
CA THR A 212 -17.45 -0.91 -3.56
C THR A 212 -16.96 -1.48 -4.88
N ARG A 213 -15.69 -1.32 -5.18
CA ARG A 213 -15.00 -1.97 -6.30
C ARG A 213 -13.61 -2.38 -5.84
N VAL A 214 -13.21 -3.60 -6.17
CA VAL A 214 -11.83 -4.04 -5.91
C VAL A 214 -10.91 -3.48 -6.99
N VAL A 215 -9.87 -2.80 -6.56
CA VAL A 215 -8.76 -2.32 -7.39
C VAL A 215 -7.46 -2.69 -6.67
N HIS A 216 -6.83 -3.76 -7.15
CA HIS A 216 -5.58 -4.22 -6.56
C HIS A 216 -4.47 -3.20 -6.74
N LEU A 217 -3.62 -3.08 -5.72
CA LEU A 217 -2.35 -2.39 -5.86
C LEU A 217 -1.41 -3.22 -6.73
N GLY A 218 -0.42 -2.57 -7.32
CA GLY A 218 0.47 -3.21 -8.27
C GLY A 218 1.92 -3.29 -7.80
N SER A 219 2.72 -4.01 -8.58
CA SER A 219 4.18 -4.00 -8.54
C SER A 219 4.74 -3.75 -9.94
N ASP A 220 5.96 -3.22 -10.01
CA ASP A 220 6.72 -3.15 -11.26
C ASP A 220 7.34 -4.51 -11.56
N LEU A 221 7.15 -4.98 -12.78
CA LEU A 221 7.88 -6.16 -13.24
C LEU A 221 9.32 -5.77 -13.55
N PRO A 222 10.33 -6.48 -13.01
CA PRO A 222 11.71 -6.22 -13.32
C PRO A 222 11.97 -6.35 -14.83
N SER A 223 12.52 -5.31 -15.45
CA SER A 223 12.91 -5.38 -16.86
C SER A 223 14.10 -6.34 -17.03
N ALA A 224 14.08 -7.16 -18.10
CA ALA A 224 15.17 -8.06 -18.44
C ALA A 224 16.52 -7.34 -18.65
N ARG A 225 16.49 -6.02 -18.89
CA ARG A 225 17.68 -5.18 -19.18
C ARG A 225 18.30 -4.51 -17.95
N ARG A 226 17.68 -4.51 -16.77
CA ARG A 226 18.14 -3.75 -15.59
C ARG A 226 18.47 -4.61 -14.37
N GLY A 227 18.68 -5.90 -14.47
CA GLY A 227 18.96 -6.70 -13.29
C GLY A 227 20.17 -7.60 -13.51
N ALA A 228 21.12 -7.59 -12.57
CA ALA A 228 21.99 -8.73 -12.40
C ALA A 228 21.09 -9.99 -12.35
N ARG A 229 21.50 -11.06 -13.04
CA ARG A 229 20.82 -12.36 -12.97
C ARG A 229 20.55 -12.71 -11.52
N ARG A 230 19.32 -13.05 -11.17
CA ARG A 230 19.04 -13.56 -9.82
C ARG A 230 19.94 -14.77 -9.58
N PRO A 231 20.68 -14.84 -8.45
CA PRO A 231 21.47 -16.00 -8.12
C PRO A 231 20.60 -17.25 -8.13
N ARG A 232 21.14 -18.36 -8.59
CA ARG A 232 20.44 -19.64 -8.46
C ARG A 232 20.39 -20.04 -6.99
N PRO A 233 19.36 -20.81 -6.57
CA PRO A 233 19.26 -21.26 -5.18
C PRO A 233 20.46 -22.04 -4.66
N ASP A 234 21.24 -22.64 -5.56
CA ASP A 234 22.44 -23.42 -5.30
C ASP A 234 23.73 -22.58 -5.32
N GLU A 235 23.68 -21.32 -5.78
CA GLU A 235 24.85 -20.44 -5.90
C GLU A 235 25.13 -19.61 -4.62
N GLN A 236 24.19 -19.55 -3.68
CA GLN A 236 24.35 -18.79 -2.42
C GLN A 236 23.57 -19.45 -1.26
N PRO A 237 23.92 -19.14 0.00
CA PRO A 237 23.17 -19.61 1.16
C PRO A 237 21.69 -19.26 1.06
N PRO A 238 20.77 -20.18 1.42
CA PRO A 238 19.35 -19.88 1.44
C PRO A 238 19.07 -18.71 2.37
N THR A 239 18.34 -17.73 1.89
CA THR A 239 18.08 -16.47 2.60
C THR A 239 16.59 -16.16 2.60
N LEU A 240 16.00 -16.12 3.79
CA LEU A 240 14.66 -15.59 3.99
C LEU A 240 14.72 -14.06 3.98
N VAL A 241 13.64 -13.40 3.58
CA VAL A 241 13.51 -11.94 3.68
C VAL A 241 12.12 -11.53 4.12
N THR A 242 12.05 -10.49 4.96
CA THR A 242 10.82 -9.75 5.25
C THR A 242 11.07 -8.27 5.00
N VAL A 243 10.16 -7.61 4.30
CA VAL A 243 10.17 -6.16 4.08
C VAL A 243 8.91 -5.59 4.75
N ALA A 244 9.06 -5.07 5.96
CA ALA A 244 7.92 -4.56 6.72
C ALA A 244 8.35 -3.67 7.90
N HIS A 245 7.43 -2.83 8.37
CA HIS A 245 7.59 -2.12 9.65
C HIS A 245 7.66 -3.12 10.82
N LEU A 246 8.59 -2.92 11.76
CA LEU A 246 8.82 -3.84 12.88
C LEU A 246 7.77 -3.64 13.99
N VAL A 247 6.59 -4.19 13.75
CA VAL A 247 5.43 -4.18 14.66
C VAL A 247 4.89 -5.61 14.84
N ALA A 248 4.24 -5.87 15.97
CA ALA A 248 3.80 -7.21 16.39
C ALA A 248 2.99 -7.96 15.31
N ARG A 249 2.08 -7.26 14.64
CA ARG A 249 1.23 -7.85 13.60
C ARG A 249 1.99 -8.39 12.38
N LYS A 250 3.23 -7.93 12.13
CA LYS A 250 4.08 -8.43 11.04
C LYS A 250 4.80 -9.73 11.41
N ARG A 251 4.75 -10.12 12.68
CA ARG A 251 5.14 -11.44 13.19
C ARG A 251 6.58 -11.86 12.84
N HIS A 252 7.50 -10.91 12.84
CA HIS A 252 8.93 -11.19 12.67
C HIS A 252 9.45 -12.22 13.68
N ALA A 253 8.90 -12.20 14.90
CA ALA A 253 9.24 -13.17 15.95
C ALA A 253 8.98 -14.62 15.53
N ASP A 254 7.92 -14.86 14.74
CA ASP A 254 7.61 -16.21 14.25
C ASP A 254 8.62 -16.69 13.21
N VAL A 255 9.08 -15.76 12.35
CA VAL A 255 10.14 -16.08 11.38
C VAL A 255 11.46 -16.39 12.10
N LEU A 256 11.80 -15.63 13.16
CA LEU A 256 12.97 -15.93 14.00
C LEU A 256 12.90 -17.32 14.65
N ARG A 257 11.72 -17.71 15.16
CA ARG A 257 11.49 -19.07 15.71
C ARG A 257 11.65 -20.14 14.63
N ALA A 258 11.09 -19.93 13.45
CA ALA A 258 11.24 -20.85 12.34
C ALA A 258 12.71 -21.02 11.91
N VAL A 259 13.49 -19.91 11.84
CA VAL A 259 14.93 -19.96 11.56
C VAL A 259 15.67 -20.78 12.63
N ALA A 260 15.32 -20.63 13.91
CA ALA A 260 15.92 -21.41 14.99
C ALA A 260 15.62 -22.92 14.85
N VAL A 261 14.37 -23.29 14.56
CA VAL A 261 13.96 -24.68 14.30
C VAL A 261 14.74 -25.27 13.12
N LEU A 262 14.91 -24.50 12.05
CA LEU A 262 15.54 -24.93 10.81
C LEU A 262 17.07 -24.90 10.84
N SER A 263 17.68 -24.28 11.84
CA SER A 263 19.13 -24.01 11.90
C SER A 263 20.01 -25.26 11.83
N GLN A 264 19.55 -26.42 12.33
CA GLN A 264 20.28 -27.70 12.25
C GLN A 264 20.20 -28.32 10.85
N ARG A 265 19.02 -28.24 10.22
CA ARG A 265 18.78 -28.84 8.90
C ARG A 265 19.31 -27.97 7.76
N HIS A 266 19.29 -26.66 7.95
CA HIS A 266 19.83 -25.66 7.01
C HIS A 266 20.91 -24.80 7.72
N PRO A 267 22.13 -25.33 7.91
CA PRO A 267 23.16 -24.68 8.73
C PRO A 267 23.64 -23.33 8.13
N THR A 268 23.39 -23.07 6.86
CA THR A 268 23.76 -21.82 6.19
C THR A 268 22.57 -20.86 6.01
N LEU A 269 21.37 -21.21 6.52
CA LEU A 269 20.17 -20.38 6.41
C LEU A 269 20.37 -19.02 7.07
N ARG A 270 20.02 -17.95 6.34
CA ARG A 270 20.03 -16.57 6.81
C ARG A 270 18.64 -15.95 6.77
N TYR A 271 18.46 -14.89 7.53
CA TYR A 271 17.24 -14.08 7.50
C TYR A 271 17.56 -12.61 7.45
N VAL A 272 17.08 -11.94 6.41
CA VAL A 272 17.23 -10.51 6.15
C VAL A 272 15.95 -9.79 6.55
N VAL A 273 16.06 -8.82 7.44
CA VAL A 273 14.96 -7.99 7.92
C VAL A 273 15.14 -6.57 7.43
N ILE A 274 14.24 -6.13 6.53
CA ILE A 274 14.24 -4.77 5.96
C ILE A 274 13.06 -4.00 6.54
N GLY A 275 13.34 -2.94 7.26
CA GLY A 275 12.39 -2.09 7.94
C GLY A 275 12.87 -1.71 9.33
N ASP A 276 12.12 -0.81 9.96
CA ASP A 276 12.38 -0.37 11.33
C ASP A 276 11.06 -0.28 12.10
N GLY A 277 11.13 -0.18 13.42
CA GLY A 277 9.95 -0.06 14.26
C GLY A 277 10.20 -0.39 15.74
N PRO A 278 9.15 -0.25 16.56
CA PRO A 278 9.27 -0.36 18.02
C PRO A 278 9.72 -1.75 18.50
N GLU A 279 9.57 -2.80 17.69
CA GLU A 279 9.97 -4.16 18.07
C GLU A 279 11.45 -4.47 17.80
N ARG A 280 12.22 -3.57 17.20
CA ARG A 280 13.62 -3.80 16.80
C ARG A 280 14.45 -4.42 17.93
N ILE A 281 14.52 -3.77 19.08
CA ILE A 281 15.34 -4.21 20.22
C ILE A 281 14.85 -5.58 20.74
N SER A 282 13.52 -5.78 20.81
CA SER A 282 12.93 -7.04 21.24
C SER A 282 13.27 -8.21 20.31
N LEU A 283 13.27 -7.95 18.99
CA LEU A 283 13.59 -8.96 17.97
C LEU A 283 15.08 -9.34 18.00
N GLU A 284 15.97 -8.36 18.18
CA GLU A 284 17.41 -8.62 18.35
C GLU A 284 17.69 -9.47 19.61
N GLY A 285 17.04 -9.14 20.72
CA GLY A 285 17.12 -9.93 21.95
C GLY A 285 16.52 -11.35 21.79
N LEU A 286 15.48 -11.50 20.98
CA LEU A 286 14.89 -12.80 20.67
C LEU A 286 15.83 -13.65 19.81
N ALA A 287 16.47 -13.09 18.81
CA ALA A 287 17.47 -13.75 17.98
C ALA A 287 18.64 -14.29 18.80
N ALA A 288 19.13 -13.47 19.75
CA ALA A 288 20.19 -13.88 20.67
C ALA A 288 19.75 -15.05 21.58
N ARG A 289 18.55 -14.98 22.17
CA ARG A 289 18.00 -16.07 23.02
C ARG A 289 17.83 -17.39 22.28
N PHE A 290 17.50 -17.35 20.99
CA PHE A 290 17.41 -18.55 20.16
C PHE A 290 18.74 -19.02 19.58
N GLY A 291 19.85 -18.32 19.84
CA GLY A 291 21.17 -18.67 19.33
C GLY A 291 21.32 -18.53 17.81
N VAL A 292 20.52 -17.65 17.21
CA VAL A 292 20.52 -17.42 15.74
C VAL A 292 20.93 -16.01 15.34
N ALA A 293 21.42 -15.18 16.26
CA ALA A 293 21.78 -13.78 16.01
C ALA A 293 22.70 -13.60 14.82
N GLU A 294 23.72 -14.46 14.66
CA GLU A 294 24.69 -14.42 13.56
C GLU A 294 24.09 -14.74 12.17
N ARG A 295 22.85 -15.23 12.15
CA ARG A 295 22.11 -15.55 10.93
C ARG A 295 21.15 -14.47 10.51
N ILE A 296 20.96 -13.43 11.34
CA ILE A 296 19.93 -12.40 11.15
C ILE A 296 20.60 -11.08 10.80
N GLU A 297 20.19 -10.50 9.68
CA GLU A 297 20.67 -9.20 9.21
C GLU A 297 19.55 -8.17 9.26
N PHE A 298 19.64 -7.22 10.17
CA PHE A 298 18.69 -6.11 10.29
C PHE A 298 19.21 -4.87 9.56
N HIS A 299 18.59 -4.52 8.44
CA HIS A 299 19.04 -3.41 7.59
C HIS A 299 18.42 -2.05 7.92
N GLY A 300 17.44 -2.00 8.85
CA GLY A 300 16.67 -0.77 9.09
C GLY A 300 15.77 -0.41 7.90
N GLN A 301 15.24 0.80 7.91
CA GLN A 301 14.44 1.32 6.80
C GLN A 301 15.34 1.67 5.62
N LEU A 302 15.04 1.11 4.45
CA LEU A 302 15.73 1.38 3.19
C LEU A 302 14.83 2.17 2.24
N GLU A 303 15.44 2.87 1.29
CA GLU A 303 14.74 3.40 0.12
C GLU A 303 14.02 2.27 -0.64
N PRO A 304 12.78 2.49 -1.16
CA PRO A 304 11.97 1.43 -1.77
C PRO A 304 12.71 0.64 -2.86
N ALA A 305 13.41 1.33 -3.76
CA ALA A 305 14.17 0.66 -4.83
C ALA A 305 15.30 -0.24 -4.28
N ARG A 306 15.95 0.19 -3.19
CA ARG A 306 17.01 -0.59 -2.53
C ARG A 306 16.44 -1.78 -1.77
N ALA A 307 15.31 -1.62 -1.11
CA ALA A 307 14.62 -2.71 -0.42
C ALA A 307 14.21 -3.81 -1.41
N ILE A 308 13.60 -3.44 -2.54
CA ILE A 308 13.21 -4.36 -3.61
C ILE A 308 14.45 -5.06 -4.19
N GLU A 309 15.53 -4.32 -4.48
CA GLU A 309 16.76 -4.90 -5.03
C GLU A 309 17.40 -5.92 -4.07
N LEU A 310 17.39 -5.65 -2.77
CA LEU A 310 17.90 -6.60 -1.76
C LEU A 310 16.98 -7.83 -1.65
N ALA A 311 15.67 -7.63 -1.58
CA ALA A 311 14.69 -8.71 -1.51
C ALA A 311 14.77 -9.66 -2.72
N ARG A 312 15.02 -9.14 -3.93
CA ARG A 312 15.18 -9.91 -5.16
C ARG A 312 16.35 -10.91 -5.13
N ARG A 313 17.35 -10.66 -4.32
CA ARG A 313 18.53 -11.56 -4.16
C ARG A 313 18.26 -12.67 -3.16
N CYS A 314 17.20 -12.56 -2.36
CA CYS A 314 16.84 -13.55 -1.35
C CYS A 314 16.13 -14.75 -1.98
N THR A 315 16.05 -15.83 -1.22
CA THR A 315 15.52 -17.12 -1.67
C THR A 315 14.01 -17.17 -1.54
N LEU A 316 13.47 -16.72 -0.40
CA LEU A 316 12.06 -16.84 -0.03
C LEU A 316 11.62 -15.61 0.77
N PHE A 317 10.50 -15.02 0.40
CA PHE A 317 9.87 -13.94 1.16
C PHE A 317 8.93 -14.54 2.21
N VAL A 318 9.12 -14.18 3.48
CA VAL A 318 8.33 -14.74 4.59
C VAL A 318 7.81 -13.61 5.46
N MET A 319 6.50 -13.40 5.46
CA MET A 319 5.86 -12.39 6.31
C MET A 319 4.49 -12.93 6.78
N PRO A 320 4.44 -13.78 7.84
CA PRO A 320 3.19 -14.36 8.31
C PRO A 320 2.37 -13.33 9.12
N SER A 321 2.11 -12.18 8.52
CA SER A 321 1.43 -11.03 9.13
C SER A 321 -0.05 -11.29 9.36
N THR A 322 -0.59 -10.68 10.42
CA THR A 322 -2.03 -10.55 10.68
C THR A 322 -2.52 -9.14 10.40
N ASP A 323 -3.82 -8.96 10.25
CA ASP A 323 -4.44 -7.69 9.82
C ASP A 323 -3.80 -7.15 8.52
N GLU A 324 -3.61 -8.02 7.54
CA GLU A 324 -2.97 -7.69 6.28
C GLU A 324 -4.00 -7.41 5.18
N ALA A 325 -4.20 -6.15 4.86
CA ALA A 325 -5.21 -5.71 3.91
C ALA A 325 -4.93 -6.15 2.47
N PHE A 326 -3.66 -6.14 2.06
CA PHE A 326 -3.21 -6.60 0.74
C PHE A 326 -1.81 -7.20 0.78
N GLY A 327 -0.80 -6.42 1.18
CA GLY A 327 0.56 -6.89 1.27
C GLY A 327 1.38 -6.65 0.00
N VAL A 328 1.55 -5.39 -0.38
CA VAL A 328 2.36 -4.98 -1.57
C VAL A 328 3.74 -5.61 -1.55
N ALA A 329 4.37 -5.76 -0.37
CA ALA A 329 5.69 -6.37 -0.26
C ALA A 329 5.75 -7.83 -0.74
N TYR A 330 4.66 -8.60 -0.62
CA TYR A 330 4.59 -9.94 -1.21
C TYR A 330 4.68 -9.87 -2.73
N ILE A 331 3.83 -9.07 -3.36
CA ILE A 331 3.79 -8.98 -4.83
C ILE A 331 5.06 -8.35 -5.40
N GLU A 332 5.74 -7.47 -4.68
CA GLU A 332 7.06 -6.93 -5.06
C GLU A 332 8.14 -8.02 -5.08
N ALA A 333 8.16 -8.90 -4.07
CA ALA A 333 9.06 -10.04 -4.04
C ALA A 333 8.69 -11.05 -5.14
N MET A 334 7.42 -11.40 -5.29
CA MET A 334 6.90 -12.32 -6.30
C MET A 334 7.17 -11.82 -7.72
N ALA A 335 7.04 -10.52 -8.00
CA ALA A 335 7.39 -9.92 -9.29
C ALA A 335 8.85 -10.17 -9.68
N ALA A 336 9.73 -10.24 -8.68
CA ALA A 336 11.13 -10.58 -8.86
C ALA A 336 11.40 -12.09 -8.97
N GLY A 337 10.37 -12.94 -8.91
CA GLY A 337 10.47 -14.38 -8.91
C GLY A 337 10.89 -14.97 -7.55
N VAL A 338 10.71 -14.25 -6.45
CA VAL A 338 10.88 -14.74 -5.09
C VAL A 338 9.53 -15.25 -4.59
N PRO A 339 9.34 -16.57 -4.39
CA PRO A 339 8.09 -17.07 -3.87
C PRO A 339 7.86 -16.56 -2.45
N ALA A 340 6.60 -16.52 -2.01
CA ALA A 340 6.26 -15.88 -0.75
C ALA A 340 5.40 -16.77 0.16
N ILE A 341 5.52 -16.53 1.48
CA ILE A 341 4.67 -17.16 2.51
C ILE A 341 3.97 -16.05 3.31
N GLY A 342 2.64 -16.15 3.40
CA GLY A 342 1.77 -15.28 4.19
C GLY A 342 0.84 -16.05 5.12
N CYS A 343 -0.03 -15.33 5.87
CA CYS A 343 -1.02 -15.95 6.74
C CYS A 343 -2.34 -16.25 6.02
N ARG A 344 -2.93 -17.38 6.40
CA ARG A 344 -4.31 -17.75 6.07
C ARG A 344 -5.31 -16.89 6.85
N GLY A 345 -6.47 -16.62 6.23
CA GLY A 345 -7.55 -15.85 6.84
C GLY A 345 -7.36 -14.34 6.78
N GLU A 346 -6.29 -13.87 6.13
CA GLU A 346 -6.01 -12.45 5.96
C GLU A 346 -6.48 -11.98 4.57
N PRO A 347 -7.19 -10.84 4.46
CA PRO A 347 -7.79 -10.38 3.21
C PRO A 347 -6.83 -10.37 2.01
N GLY A 348 -5.66 -9.76 2.17
CA GLY A 348 -4.68 -9.66 1.09
C GLY A 348 -3.98 -10.96 0.74
N PRO A 349 -3.41 -11.69 1.71
CA PRO A 349 -2.84 -13.01 1.48
C PRO A 349 -3.77 -14.01 0.80
N GLU A 350 -5.04 -14.08 1.19
CA GLU A 350 -6.05 -14.94 0.51
C GLU A 350 -6.28 -14.48 -0.95
N GLU A 351 -6.35 -13.19 -1.18
CA GLU A 351 -6.50 -12.60 -2.51
C GLU A 351 -5.35 -12.98 -3.45
N ILE A 352 -4.10 -12.85 -2.94
CA ILE A 352 -2.90 -13.19 -3.72
C ILE A 352 -2.83 -14.69 -3.99
N ALA A 353 -3.16 -15.53 -2.99
CA ALA A 353 -3.17 -16.98 -3.15
C ALA A 353 -4.24 -17.47 -4.13
N ALA A 354 -5.40 -16.83 -4.15
CA ALA A 354 -6.48 -17.15 -5.09
C ALA A 354 -6.15 -16.75 -6.54
N ALA A 355 -5.27 -15.76 -6.75
CA ALA A 355 -4.91 -15.27 -8.07
C ALA A 355 -3.94 -16.17 -8.83
N GLY A 356 -3.23 -17.08 -8.16
CA GLY A 356 -2.30 -18.02 -8.79
C GLY A 356 -1.25 -18.59 -7.83
N ASP A 357 -0.31 -19.31 -8.41
CA ASP A 357 0.73 -20.04 -7.66
C ASP A 357 1.94 -19.15 -7.26
N GLY A 358 2.82 -19.73 -6.44
CA GLY A 358 4.05 -19.08 -5.96
C GLY A 358 3.87 -18.32 -4.65
N PHE A 359 2.66 -18.38 -4.07
CA PHE A 359 2.32 -17.87 -2.75
C PHE A 359 1.74 -18.97 -1.88
N VAL A 360 2.26 -19.13 -0.66
CA VAL A 360 1.86 -20.19 0.26
C VAL A 360 1.24 -19.60 1.51
N LEU A 361 0.11 -20.16 1.95
CA LEU A 361 -0.57 -19.74 3.17
C LEU A 361 -0.30 -20.69 4.31
N VAL A 362 -0.01 -20.12 5.51
CA VAL A 362 0.15 -20.85 6.76
C VAL A 362 -0.82 -20.31 7.82
N PRO A 363 -1.28 -21.11 8.79
CA PRO A 363 -2.09 -20.61 9.88
C PRO A 363 -1.33 -19.57 10.72
N PRO A 364 -2.01 -18.51 11.23
CA PRO A 364 -1.35 -17.51 12.07
C PRO A 364 -0.78 -18.14 13.35
N GLY A 365 0.50 -17.87 13.64
CA GLY A 365 1.17 -18.35 14.85
C GLY A 365 1.57 -19.83 14.87
N ASP A 366 1.31 -20.55 13.81
CA ASP A 366 1.71 -21.95 13.67
C ASP A 366 3.17 -22.03 13.17
N ILE A 367 4.11 -22.04 14.12
CA ILE A 367 5.55 -22.06 13.85
C ILE A 367 5.97 -23.40 13.21
N GLU A 368 5.35 -24.50 13.59
CA GLU A 368 5.64 -25.82 13.04
C GLU A 368 5.29 -25.85 11.55
N ARG A 369 4.09 -25.41 11.20
CA ARG A 369 3.65 -25.35 9.80
C ARG A 369 4.45 -24.35 8.98
N LEU A 370 4.80 -23.20 9.56
CA LEU A 370 5.68 -22.21 8.92
C LEU A 370 7.05 -22.83 8.62
N SER A 371 7.67 -23.48 9.61
CA SER A 371 8.97 -24.14 9.46
C SER A 371 8.91 -25.24 8.42
N GLN A 372 7.87 -26.08 8.46
CA GLN A 372 7.67 -27.15 7.48
C GLN A 372 7.58 -26.59 6.04
N ARG A 373 6.82 -25.52 5.81
CA ARG A 373 6.69 -24.95 4.48
C ARG A 373 7.97 -24.31 3.97
N ILE A 374 8.73 -23.67 4.85
CA ILE A 374 10.07 -23.16 4.51
C ILE A 374 10.99 -24.33 4.13
N ASP A 375 11.01 -25.39 4.94
CA ASP A 375 11.84 -26.58 4.70
C ASP A 375 11.53 -27.27 3.37
N GLU A 376 10.25 -27.50 3.08
CA GLU A 376 9.77 -28.09 1.83
C GLU A 376 10.27 -27.31 0.57
N LEU A 377 10.29 -25.99 0.64
CA LEU A 377 10.75 -25.14 -0.46
C LEU A 377 12.28 -25.10 -0.55
N LEU A 378 12.98 -25.05 0.59
CA LEU A 378 14.45 -24.97 0.59
C LEU A 378 15.12 -26.30 0.27
N SER A 379 14.48 -27.44 0.58
CA SER A 379 15.01 -28.79 0.34
C SER A 379 14.93 -29.25 -1.11
N ASP A 380 14.12 -28.57 -1.95
CA ASP A 380 13.97 -28.90 -3.36
C ASP A 380 14.24 -27.66 -4.25
N PRO A 381 15.46 -27.49 -4.77
CA PRO A 381 15.81 -26.36 -5.64
C PRO A 381 15.00 -26.28 -6.93
N HIS A 382 14.49 -27.40 -7.44
CA HIS A 382 13.66 -27.41 -8.65
C HIS A 382 12.28 -26.81 -8.32
N ARG A 383 11.62 -27.34 -7.30
CA ARG A 383 10.33 -26.83 -6.81
C ARG A 383 10.40 -25.34 -6.42
N LEU A 384 11.50 -24.91 -5.80
CA LEU A 384 11.71 -23.52 -5.44
C LEU A 384 11.80 -22.61 -6.68
N ARG A 385 12.50 -23.05 -7.74
CA ARG A 385 12.56 -22.30 -9.01
C ARG A 385 11.21 -22.22 -9.70
N GLU A 386 10.47 -23.32 -9.76
CA GLU A 386 9.11 -23.34 -10.31
C GLU A 386 8.18 -22.40 -9.53
N ALA A 387 8.21 -22.46 -8.21
CA ALA A 387 7.42 -21.55 -7.36
C ALA A 387 7.76 -20.07 -7.64
N GLY A 388 9.04 -19.75 -7.82
CA GLY A 388 9.48 -18.41 -8.17
C GLY A 388 9.03 -17.95 -9.56
N GLN A 389 9.03 -18.85 -10.55
CA GLN A 389 8.52 -18.54 -11.88
C GLN A 389 7.01 -18.29 -11.83
N ARG A 390 6.24 -19.18 -11.19
CA ARG A 390 4.78 -19.03 -11.03
C ARG A 390 4.41 -17.78 -10.24
N ALA A 391 5.19 -17.43 -9.19
CA ALA A 391 5.02 -16.18 -8.45
C ALA A 391 5.08 -14.96 -9.38
N ARG A 392 6.08 -14.92 -10.27
CA ARG A 392 6.23 -13.84 -11.25
C ARG A 392 5.08 -13.82 -12.26
N GLU A 393 4.65 -14.97 -12.75
CA GLU A 393 3.52 -15.10 -13.69
C GLU A 393 2.22 -14.62 -13.04
N THR A 394 1.96 -14.98 -11.78
CA THR A 394 0.81 -14.53 -11.00
C THR A 394 0.76 -13.01 -10.89
N VAL A 395 1.90 -12.37 -10.55
CA VAL A 395 1.95 -10.90 -10.45
C VAL A 395 1.80 -10.25 -11.83
N ALA A 396 2.45 -10.77 -12.85
CA ALA A 396 2.36 -10.23 -14.21
C ALA A 396 0.92 -10.26 -14.76
N ALA A 397 0.16 -11.31 -14.43
CA ALA A 397 -1.22 -11.45 -14.85
C ALA A 397 -2.21 -10.60 -14.04
N ASN A 398 -1.95 -10.33 -12.74
CA ASN A 398 -2.99 -9.81 -11.85
C ASN A 398 -2.63 -8.52 -11.10
N PHE A 399 -1.35 -8.29 -10.79
CA PHE A 399 -0.94 -7.26 -9.82
C PHE A 399 0.13 -6.32 -10.38
N THR A 400 -0.13 -5.72 -11.54
CA THR A 400 0.72 -4.68 -12.12
C THR A 400 0.16 -3.28 -11.87
N TRP A 401 1.02 -2.26 -11.82
CA TRP A 401 0.56 -0.87 -11.72
C TRP A 401 -0.24 -0.44 -12.95
N GLU A 402 0.02 -1.02 -14.12
CA GLU A 402 -0.76 -0.79 -15.33
C GLU A 402 -2.23 -1.20 -15.13
N ARG A 403 -2.48 -2.43 -14.65
CA ARG A 403 -3.84 -2.90 -14.33
C ARG A 403 -4.50 -2.07 -13.24
N CYS A 404 -3.76 -1.70 -12.20
CA CYS A 404 -4.25 -0.80 -11.16
C CYS A 404 -4.72 0.53 -11.75
N GLY A 405 -3.94 1.10 -12.66
CA GLY A 405 -4.26 2.34 -13.36
C GLY A 405 -5.51 2.24 -14.24
N GLU A 406 -5.59 1.18 -15.06
CA GLU A 406 -6.75 0.91 -15.93
C GLU A 406 -8.04 0.76 -15.11
N GLN A 407 -8.01 -0.04 -14.05
CA GLN A 407 -9.15 -0.25 -13.17
C GLN A 407 -9.55 1.03 -12.40
N THR A 408 -8.57 1.83 -11.99
CA THR A 408 -8.81 3.12 -11.33
C THR A 408 -9.45 4.12 -12.32
N LEU A 409 -8.94 4.20 -13.56
CA LEU A 409 -9.51 5.05 -14.61
C LEU A 409 -10.95 4.63 -14.95
N GLU A 410 -11.21 3.35 -15.05
CA GLU A 410 -12.55 2.83 -15.31
C GLU A 410 -13.52 3.17 -14.16
N ALA A 411 -13.05 3.08 -12.90
CA ALA A 411 -13.81 3.51 -11.74
C ALA A 411 -14.16 5.03 -11.80
N TYR A 412 -13.23 5.87 -12.23
CA TYR A 412 -13.49 7.30 -12.44
C TYR A 412 -14.55 7.53 -13.51
N ARG A 413 -14.45 6.85 -14.65
CA ARG A 413 -15.46 6.93 -15.73
C ARG A 413 -16.84 6.49 -15.26
N GLN A 414 -16.91 5.42 -14.48
CA GLN A 414 -18.16 4.91 -13.91
C GLN A 414 -18.83 5.92 -12.96
N VAL A 415 -18.06 6.71 -12.24
CA VAL A 415 -18.57 7.73 -11.31
C VAL A 415 -18.99 8.99 -12.06
N LEU A 416 -18.41 9.28 -13.20
CA LEU A 416 -18.69 10.47 -14.02
C LEU A 416 -19.80 10.25 -15.07
N ALA A 417 -20.14 8.99 -15.37
CA ALA A 417 -21.25 8.61 -16.24
C ALA A 417 -22.59 8.82 -15.55
#